data_baa59b08f45921de9b214e40859bbb5d
#
_entry.id   baa59b08f45921de9b214e40859bbb5d
#
_cell.length_a   1.000
_cell.length_b   1.000
_cell.length_c   1.000
_cell.angle_alpha   90.00
_cell.angle_beta   90.00
_cell.angle_gamma   90.00
#
_symmetry.space_group_name_H-M   'P 1'
#
loop_
_entity.id
_entity.type
_entity.pdbx_description
1 polymer ?
#
loop_
_entity_poly.entity_id
_entity_poly.type
_entity_poly.pdbx_seq_one_letter_code
_entity_poly.pdbx_strand_id
1 'polypeptide(L)'
;MNQIRSIFKNTGWMTISQVITSVCAFLWTIIIARYLGVADYGIVSFAISFTGLMGIVMDFGMSTYITREIAKNKHLLDKYMGNIFLFKFILAIVLFILSGLILYLMNYQLITIAVTLIFTIELIFMSMTYFLNGIFQAFENVKYQAIGTILNSILLLLGILMTIHFDWGVIAIAISYALGFAIYCLYMFFNYISTFSFPKFELDLKFIKEVFLNSIPFGLTNFFYTIYFSIDVVMLSYLVGDYSTGLYKSAYNIIYVFTTFFVVYQSVIFPIMSKFFKESQNLLKISFELSVKYLLLIILPLSIGVFFYAGPLVNLIYSNQYSLASVPVQILIWTVIFLFVNGAASTLLNAISKEATVTKIYIAAAVFNVILNSILIPLFDYNGAAIATVLSEILITILIMNAIFKTNYKPDINLLKNILKLLISALGFACLINFLNVSMWLAIPIAIIIYLVLLVLTRSIDDEDKYVIKSIFSN
;
A
#
# COMPACT_ATOMS: atom_id res chain seq x y z
N MET A 1 17.86 -6.74 30.11
CA MET A 1 17.92 -7.95 29.27
C MET A 1 16.54 -8.46 28.86
N ASN A 2 15.55 -8.55 29.74
CA ASN A 2 14.20 -9.08 29.38
C ASN A 2 13.46 -8.24 28.31
N GLN A 3 13.54 -6.90 28.35
CA GLN A 3 12.88 -6.03 27.36
C GLN A 3 13.49 -6.17 25.95
N ILE A 4 14.82 -6.21 25.84
CA ILE A 4 15.50 -6.40 24.54
C ILE A 4 15.11 -7.75 23.93
N ARG A 5 15.08 -8.82 24.74
CA ARG A 5 14.66 -10.15 24.28
C ARG A 5 13.19 -10.17 23.83
N SER A 6 12.30 -9.43 24.51
CA SER A 6 10.90 -9.26 24.12
C SER A 6 10.79 -8.56 22.75
N ILE A 7 11.52 -7.47 22.56
CA ILE A 7 11.53 -6.72 21.29
C ILE A 7 11.98 -7.61 20.13
N PHE A 8 13.12 -8.33 20.27
CA PHE A 8 13.60 -9.25 19.23
C PHE A 8 12.59 -10.34 18.90
N LYS A 9 11.97 -10.94 19.93
CA LYS A 9 10.96 -11.99 19.75
C LYS A 9 9.72 -11.46 19.03
N ASN A 10 9.23 -10.29 19.41
CA ASN A 10 8.07 -9.65 18.82
C ASN A 10 8.34 -9.23 17.37
N THR A 11 9.51 -8.65 17.10
CA THR A 11 9.94 -8.32 15.73
C THR A 11 10.04 -9.58 14.87
N GLY A 12 10.62 -10.66 15.39
CA GLY A 12 10.70 -11.94 14.68
C GLY A 12 9.33 -12.49 14.29
N TRP A 13 8.35 -12.51 15.22
CA TRP A 13 6.98 -12.93 14.93
C TRP A 13 6.33 -12.08 13.84
N MET A 14 6.45 -10.76 13.93
CA MET A 14 5.86 -9.84 12.95
C MET A 14 6.52 -9.99 11.58
N THR A 15 7.85 -10.14 11.52
CA THR A 15 8.57 -10.34 10.26
C THR A 15 8.15 -11.63 9.57
N ILE A 16 8.10 -12.75 10.30
CA ILE A 16 7.68 -14.04 9.74
C ILE A 16 6.24 -13.96 9.23
N SER A 17 5.33 -13.40 10.02
CA SER A 17 3.93 -13.24 9.59
C SER A 17 3.81 -12.36 8.34
N GLN A 18 4.56 -11.26 8.27
CA GLN A 18 4.56 -10.35 7.12
C GLN A 18 5.05 -11.04 5.85
N VAL A 19 6.15 -11.82 5.93
CA VAL A 19 6.67 -12.56 4.78
C VAL A 19 5.65 -13.59 4.27
N ILE A 20 5.09 -14.42 5.17
CA ILE A 20 4.09 -15.42 4.80
C ILE A 20 2.87 -14.75 4.16
N THR A 21 2.33 -13.71 4.80
CA THR A 21 1.17 -12.97 4.29
C THR A 21 1.43 -12.37 2.92
N SER A 22 2.60 -11.76 2.71
CA SER A 22 2.95 -11.15 1.42
C SER A 22 3.07 -12.18 0.30
N VAL A 23 3.68 -13.34 0.58
CA VAL A 23 3.75 -14.44 -0.39
C VAL A 23 2.35 -14.97 -0.72
N CYS A 24 1.54 -15.24 0.30
CA CYS A 24 0.15 -15.66 0.09
C CYS A 24 -0.65 -14.62 -0.70
N ALA A 25 -0.51 -13.31 -0.37
CA ALA A 25 -1.21 -12.23 -1.05
C ALA A 25 -0.85 -12.15 -2.54
N PHE A 26 0.41 -12.29 -2.87
CA PHE A 26 0.87 -12.34 -4.25
C PHE A 26 0.25 -13.52 -4.99
N LEU A 27 0.25 -14.72 -4.39
CA LEU A 27 -0.31 -15.92 -4.99
C LEU A 27 -1.82 -15.79 -5.22
N TRP A 28 -2.60 -15.45 -4.19
CA TRP A 28 -4.06 -15.41 -4.34
C TRP A 28 -4.52 -14.32 -5.30
N THR A 29 -3.83 -13.18 -5.37
CA THR A 29 -4.19 -12.10 -6.29
C THR A 29 -4.10 -12.57 -7.75
N ILE A 30 -3.04 -13.29 -8.10
CA ILE A 30 -2.86 -13.85 -9.45
C ILE A 30 -3.88 -14.96 -9.71
N ILE A 31 -4.06 -15.87 -8.77
CA ILE A 31 -4.95 -17.02 -8.89
C ILE A 31 -6.40 -16.55 -9.08
N ILE A 32 -6.88 -15.60 -8.27
CA ILE A 32 -8.21 -15.02 -8.38
C ILE A 32 -8.41 -14.37 -9.74
N ALA A 33 -7.47 -13.52 -10.17
CA ALA A 33 -7.58 -12.82 -11.45
C ALA A 33 -7.66 -13.78 -12.63
N ARG A 34 -6.83 -14.85 -12.64
CA ARG A 34 -6.85 -15.85 -13.70
C ARG A 34 -8.14 -16.68 -13.73
N TYR A 35 -8.69 -16.97 -12.56
CA TYR A 35 -9.91 -17.77 -12.44
C TYR A 35 -11.15 -16.98 -12.82
N LEU A 36 -11.33 -15.78 -12.27
CA LEU A 36 -12.54 -14.98 -12.48
C LEU A 36 -12.61 -14.31 -13.86
N GLY A 37 -11.46 -14.08 -14.51
CA GLY A 37 -11.40 -13.20 -15.66
C GLY A 37 -11.58 -11.73 -15.32
N VAL A 38 -11.56 -10.86 -16.34
CA VAL A 38 -11.41 -9.43 -16.17
C VAL A 38 -12.59 -8.78 -15.45
N ALA A 39 -13.83 -9.09 -15.84
CA ALA A 39 -15.02 -8.43 -15.33
C ALA A 39 -15.28 -8.77 -13.85
N ASP A 40 -15.30 -10.06 -13.51
CA ASP A 40 -15.55 -10.49 -12.12
C ASP A 40 -14.40 -10.10 -11.20
N TYR A 41 -13.16 -10.08 -11.72
CA TYR A 41 -12.03 -9.53 -10.97
C TYR A 41 -12.19 -8.02 -10.73
N GLY A 42 -12.82 -7.30 -11.66
CA GLY A 42 -13.23 -5.91 -11.50
C GLY A 42 -14.23 -5.73 -10.37
N ILE A 43 -15.26 -6.59 -10.29
CA ILE A 43 -16.24 -6.59 -9.18
C ILE A 43 -15.55 -6.76 -7.83
N VAL A 44 -14.65 -7.75 -7.69
CA VAL A 44 -13.89 -7.98 -6.45
C VAL A 44 -13.02 -6.76 -6.13
N SER A 45 -12.36 -6.19 -7.12
CA SER A 45 -11.48 -5.03 -6.96
C SER A 45 -12.24 -3.78 -6.53
N PHE A 46 -13.43 -3.55 -7.11
CA PHE A 46 -14.34 -2.50 -6.69
C PHE A 46 -14.79 -2.72 -5.23
N ALA A 47 -15.24 -3.94 -4.90
CA ALA A 47 -15.73 -4.26 -3.56
C ALA A 47 -14.65 -4.00 -2.49
N ILE A 48 -13.41 -4.46 -2.71
CA ILE A 48 -12.27 -4.19 -1.81
C ILE A 48 -12.00 -2.70 -1.67
N SER A 49 -12.03 -1.94 -2.78
CA SER A 49 -11.74 -0.50 -2.76
C SER A 49 -12.87 0.30 -2.10
N PHE A 50 -14.12 -0.04 -2.39
CA PHE A 50 -15.29 0.57 -1.78
C PHE A 50 -15.33 0.31 -0.26
N THR A 51 -15.16 -0.94 0.15
CA THR A 51 -15.12 -1.28 1.58
C THR A 51 -13.88 -0.72 2.27
N GLY A 52 -12.75 -0.57 1.59
CA GLY A 52 -11.59 0.16 2.07
C GLY A 52 -11.92 1.62 2.42
N LEU A 53 -12.69 2.33 1.59
CA LEU A 53 -13.18 3.67 1.90
C LEU A 53 -14.17 3.67 3.08
N MET A 54 -15.07 2.70 3.16
CA MET A 54 -15.98 2.55 4.31
C MET A 54 -15.21 2.22 5.60
N GLY A 55 -14.10 1.50 5.49
CA GLY A 55 -13.21 1.16 6.61
C GLY A 55 -12.64 2.37 7.33
N ILE A 56 -12.48 3.48 6.61
CA ILE A 56 -12.06 4.75 7.23
C ILE A 56 -13.10 5.19 8.27
N VAL A 57 -14.37 5.14 7.91
CA VAL A 57 -15.48 5.51 8.83
C VAL A 57 -15.55 4.53 9.99
N MET A 58 -15.31 3.23 9.73
CA MET A 58 -15.37 2.16 10.72
C MET A 58 -14.30 2.28 11.82
N ASP A 59 -13.13 2.83 11.52
CA ASP A 59 -12.04 2.93 12.51
C ASP A 59 -11.66 4.38 12.85
N PHE A 60 -11.58 5.24 11.88
CA PHE A 60 -11.16 6.66 11.96
C PHE A 60 -9.99 6.91 12.93
N GLY A 61 -9.00 6.00 12.94
CA GLY A 61 -7.82 6.10 13.80
C GLY A 61 -8.03 5.68 15.26
N MET A 62 -9.23 5.21 15.63
CA MET A 62 -9.55 4.78 17.00
C MET A 62 -8.63 3.65 17.46
N SER A 63 -8.37 2.65 16.64
CA SER A 63 -7.49 1.54 17.01
C SER A 63 -6.10 2.02 17.39
N THR A 64 -5.50 2.96 16.65
CA THR A 64 -4.17 3.53 16.95
C THR A 64 -4.18 4.36 18.23
N TYR A 65 -5.20 5.22 18.39
CA TYR A 65 -5.35 6.03 19.60
C TYR A 65 -5.49 5.16 20.84
N ILE A 66 -6.37 4.16 20.81
CA ILE A 66 -6.67 3.26 21.92
C ILE A 66 -5.44 2.42 22.30
N THR A 67 -4.72 1.89 21.31
CA THR A 67 -3.46 1.17 21.54
C THR A 67 -2.49 2.03 22.36
N ARG A 68 -2.33 3.32 22.00
CA ARG A 68 -1.47 4.26 22.70
C ARG A 68 -1.94 4.52 24.14
N GLU A 69 -3.23 4.73 24.34
CA GLU A 69 -3.76 5.05 25.67
C GLU A 69 -3.74 3.84 26.62
N ILE A 70 -4.07 2.64 26.13
CA ILE A 70 -3.95 1.40 26.91
C ILE A 70 -2.47 1.11 27.23
N ALA A 71 -1.53 1.36 26.30
CA ALA A 71 -0.10 1.20 26.58
C ALA A 71 0.40 2.09 27.71
N LYS A 72 -0.15 3.32 27.83
CA LYS A 72 0.15 4.26 28.94
C LYS A 72 -0.50 3.82 30.27
N ASN A 73 -1.73 3.33 30.20
CA ASN A 73 -2.49 2.94 31.38
C ASN A 73 -3.34 1.69 31.12
N LYS A 74 -2.79 0.55 31.50
CA LYS A 74 -3.40 -0.77 31.28
C LYS A 74 -4.73 -0.98 32.01
N HIS A 75 -5.00 -0.20 33.09
CA HIS A 75 -6.28 -0.26 33.82
C HIS A 75 -7.48 0.24 33.01
N LEU A 76 -7.25 0.97 31.91
CA LEU A 76 -8.32 1.46 31.06
C LEU A 76 -8.85 0.40 30.08
N LEU A 77 -8.25 -0.81 30.03
CA LEU A 77 -8.59 -1.87 29.10
C LEU A 77 -10.09 -2.17 29.07
N ASP A 78 -10.69 -2.46 30.22
CA ASP A 78 -12.10 -2.86 30.32
C ASP A 78 -13.03 -1.76 29.81
N LYS A 79 -12.73 -0.49 30.14
CA LYS A 79 -13.51 0.65 29.70
C LYS A 79 -13.45 0.83 28.19
N TYR A 80 -12.25 0.74 27.57
CA TYR A 80 -12.11 0.81 26.11
C TYR A 80 -12.75 -0.39 25.43
N MET A 81 -12.51 -1.60 25.95
CA MET A 81 -13.02 -2.81 25.32
C MET A 81 -14.56 -2.81 25.33
N GLY A 82 -15.20 -2.54 26.47
CA GLY A 82 -16.65 -2.57 26.58
C GLY A 82 -17.35 -1.54 25.69
N ASN A 83 -16.88 -0.28 25.74
CA ASN A 83 -17.52 0.82 25.02
C ASN A 83 -17.25 0.78 23.50
N ILE A 84 -15.99 0.58 23.10
CA ILE A 84 -15.61 0.70 21.70
C ILE A 84 -16.01 -0.53 20.90
N PHE A 85 -15.97 -1.73 21.50
CA PHE A 85 -16.43 -2.93 20.83
C PHE A 85 -17.92 -2.83 20.49
N LEU A 86 -18.74 -2.38 21.45
CA LEU A 86 -20.17 -2.19 21.24
C LEU A 86 -20.47 -1.07 20.23
N PHE A 87 -19.75 0.04 20.32
CA PHE A 87 -19.86 1.13 19.36
C PHE A 87 -19.52 0.70 17.93
N LYS A 88 -18.41 -0.03 17.74
CA LYS A 88 -18.03 -0.58 16.42
C LYS A 88 -19.08 -1.56 15.90
N PHE A 89 -19.71 -2.36 16.77
CA PHE A 89 -20.77 -3.26 16.35
C PHE A 89 -22.01 -2.51 15.85
N ILE A 90 -22.43 -1.43 16.54
CA ILE A 90 -23.53 -0.57 16.09
C ILE A 90 -23.16 0.12 14.76
N LEU A 91 -21.97 0.68 14.67
CA LEU A 91 -21.48 1.34 13.46
C LEU A 91 -21.40 0.37 12.28
N ALA A 92 -21.06 -0.90 12.53
CA ALA A 92 -21.04 -1.96 11.52
C ALA A 92 -22.40 -2.18 10.87
N ILE A 93 -23.46 -2.23 11.68
CA ILE A 93 -24.84 -2.37 11.18
C ILE A 93 -25.22 -1.15 10.32
N VAL A 94 -24.90 0.05 10.79
CA VAL A 94 -25.18 1.28 10.05
C VAL A 94 -24.44 1.30 8.71
N LEU A 95 -23.16 0.94 8.71
CA LEU A 95 -22.35 0.90 7.47
C LEU A 95 -22.81 -0.19 6.51
N PHE A 96 -23.26 -1.34 7.01
CA PHE A 96 -23.81 -2.40 6.16
C PHE A 96 -25.07 -1.93 5.42
N ILE A 97 -26.02 -1.29 6.15
CA ILE A 97 -27.24 -0.74 5.55
C ILE A 97 -26.91 0.40 4.58
N LEU A 98 -25.99 1.30 4.99
CA LEU A 98 -25.57 2.43 4.16
C LEU A 98 -24.88 1.98 2.88
N SER A 99 -24.01 0.97 2.95
CA SER A 99 -23.34 0.39 1.78
C SER A 99 -24.35 -0.18 0.79
N GLY A 100 -25.34 -0.96 1.28
CA GLY A 100 -26.40 -1.48 0.43
C GLY A 100 -27.25 -0.37 -0.23
N LEU A 101 -27.59 0.66 0.53
CA LEU A 101 -28.35 1.81 0.03
C LEU A 101 -27.57 2.60 -1.03
N ILE A 102 -26.29 2.89 -0.79
CA ILE A 102 -25.43 3.60 -1.76
C ILE A 102 -25.34 2.81 -3.07
N LEU A 103 -25.06 1.51 -3.00
CA LEU A 103 -24.92 0.66 -4.19
C LEU A 103 -26.25 0.55 -4.97
N TYR A 104 -27.36 0.46 -4.27
CA TYR A 104 -28.69 0.47 -4.87
C TYR A 104 -28.99 1.80 -5.59
N LEU A 105 -28.71 2.93 -4.95
CA LEU A 105 -28.91 4.27 -5.54
C LEU A 105 -27.97 4.52 -6.73
N MET A 106 -26.78 3.91 -6.73
CA MET A 106 -25.85 3.98 -7.84
C MET A 106 -26.21 3.02 -9.00
N ASN A 107 -27.30 2.25 -8.89
CA ASN A 107 -27.80 1.31 -9.89
C ASN A 107 -26.80 0.19 -10.26
N TYR A 108 -26.02 -0.29 -9.29
CA TYR A 108 -25.15 -1.43 -9.52
C TYR A 108 -25.93 -2.72 -9.76
N GLN A 109 -25.34 -3.65 -10.51
CA GLN A 109 -25.89 -4.99 -10.72
C GLN A 109 -25.99 -5.76 -9.39
N LEU A 110 -26.99 -6.65 -9.28
CA LEU A 110 -27.21 -7.42 -8.06
C LEU A 110 -25.97 -8.23 -7.62
N ILE A 111 -25.19 -8.74 -8.58
CA ILE A 111 -23.98 -9.49 -8.28
C ILE A 111 -22.91 -8.59 -7.61
N THR A 112 -22.71 -7.39 -8.11
CA THR A 112 -21.77 -6.40 -7.53
C THR A 112 -22.23 -5.96 -6.15
N ILE A 113 -23.55 -5.75 -5.96
CA ILE A 113 -24.13 -5.44 -4.64
C ILE A 113 -23.87 -6.60 -3.66
N ALA A 114 -24.20 -7.85 -4.05
CA ALA A 114 -24.04 -9.01 -3.19
C ALA A 114 -22.57 -9.22 -2.77
N VAL A 115 -21.65 -9.17 -3.73
CA VAL A 115 -20.20 -9.30 -3.47
C VAL A 115 -19.73 -8.19 -2.53
N THR A 116 -20.11 -6.93 -2.79
CA THR A 116 -19.67 -5.79 -1.96
C THR A 116 -20.25 -5.85 -0.55
N LEU A 117 -21.48 -6.33 -0.37
CA LEU A 117 -22.06 -6.55 0.97
C LEU A 117 -21.33 -7.66 1.74
N ILE A 118 -20.89 -8.72 1.07
CA ILE A 118 -20.05 -9.76 1.70
C ILE A 118 -18.69 -9.17 2.12
N PHE A 119 -18.06 -8.35 1.29
CA PHE A 119 -16.85 -7.61 1.68
C PHE A 119 -17.10 -6.58 2.79
N THR A 120 -18.32 -6.03 2.90
CA THR A 120 -18.68 -5.19 4.05
C THR A 120 -18.76 -6.01 5.34
N ILE A 121 -19.22 -7.27 5.28
CA ILE A 121 -19.17 -8.21 6.42
C ILE A 121 -17.70 -8.52 6.78
N GLU A 122 -16.85 -8.76 5.79
CA GLU A 122 -15.40 -8.93 6.00
C GLU A 122 -14.80 -7.71 6.71
N LEU A 123 -15.12 -6.48 6.25
CA LEU A 123 -14.67 -5.23 6.87
C LEU A 123 -15.03 -5.14 8.36
N ILE A 124 -16.24 -5.62 8.75
CA ILE A 124 -16.68 -5.66 10.14
C ILE A 124 -15.72 -6.52 10.97
N PHE A 125 -15.49 -7.76 10.55
CA PHE A 125 -14.59 -8.67 11.25
C PHE A 125 -13.14 -8.14 11.24
N MET A 126 -12.69 -7.56 10.13
CA MET A 126 -11.37 -6.95 10.01
C MET A 126 -11.18 -5.80 11.01
N SER A 127 -12.16 -4.90 11.14
CA SER A 127 -12.09 -3.78 12.06
C SER A 127 -12.07 -4.22 13.53
N MET A 128 -12.88 -5.24 13.88
CA MET A 128 -12.85 -5.84 15.22
C MET A 128 -11.50 -6.50 15.51
N THR A 129 -10.95 -7.20 14.53
CA THR A 129 -9.65 -7.85 14.63
C THR A 129 -8.53 -6.84 14.84
N TYR A 130 -8.52 -5.73 14.09
CA TYR A 130 -7.50 -4.67 14.25
C TYR A 130 -7.60 -3.97 15.60
N PHE A 131 -8.79 -3.79 16.13
CA PHE A 131 -8.98 -3.29 17.48
C PHE A 131 -8.39 -4.24 18.54
N LEU A 132 -8.65 -5.54 18.44
CA LEU A 132 -8.07 -6.57 19.32
C LEU A 132 -6.55 -6.66 19.16
N ASN A 133 -6.03 -6.57 17.93
CA ASN A 133 -4.59 -6.51 17.67
C ASN A 133 -3.95 -5.31 18.40
N GLY A 134 -4.59 -4.14 18.36
CA GLY A 134 -4.15 -2.94 19.07
C GLY A 134 -4.03 -3.15 20.58
N ILE A 135 -4.97 -3.88 21.18
CA ILE A 135 -4.92 -4.25 22.60
C ILE A 135 -3.69 -5.14 22.87
N PHE A 136 -3.48 -6.21 22.11
CA PHE A 136 -2.31 -7.07 22.31
C PHE A 136 -0.99 -6.37 22.04
N GLN A 137 -0.96 -5.41 21.10
CA GLN A 137 0.22 -4.54 20.88
C GLN A 137 0.49 -3.67 22.12
N ALA A 138 -0.53 -3.10 22.75
CA ALA A 138 -0.39 -2.28 23.96
C ALA A 138 0.18 -3.08 25.15
N PHE A 139 -0.01 -4.40 25.15
CA PHE A 139 0.57 -5.33 26.14
C PHE A 139 1.86 -6.00 25.65
N GLU A 140 2.44 -5.54 24.54
CA GLU A 140 3.68 -6.08 23.94
C GLU A 140 3.61 -7.59 23.59
N ASN A 141 2.41 -8.12 23.35
CA ASN A 141 2.17 -9.53 23.04
C ASN A 141 1.66 -9.73 21.60
N VAL A 142 2.50 -9.40 20.63
CA VAL A 142 2.15 -9.45 19.18
C VAL A 142 2.13 -10.88 18.61
N LYS A 143 2.49 -11.90 19.40
CA LYS A 143 2.47 -13.30 18.96
C LYS A 143 1.09 -13.73 18.45
N TYR A 144 0.03 -13.36 19.18
CA TYR A 144 -1.34 -13.72 18.78
C TYR A 144 -1.74 -13.05 17.46
N GLN A 145 -1.38 -11.79 17.28
CA GLN A 145 -1.57 -11.09 16.01
C GLN A 145 -0.84 -11.82 14.87
N ALA A 146 0.44 -12.15 15.05
CA ALA A 146 1.23 -12.82 14.01
C ALA A 146 0.63 -14.18 13.61
N ILE A 147 0.24 -15.01 14.59
CA ILE A 147 -0.40 -16.30 14.32
C ILE A 147 -1.74 -16.12 13.62
N GLY A 148 -2.57 -15.17 14.10
CA GLY A 148 -3.88 -14.90 13.49
C GLY A 148 -3.78 -14.39 12.06
N THR A 149 -2.78 -13.55 11.75
CA THR A 149 -2.53 -13.08 10.39
C THR A 149 -2.09 -14.22 9.46
N ILE A 150 -1.22 -15.12 9.93
CA ILE A 150 -0.83 -16.33 9.17
C ILE A 150 -2.06 -17.24 8.95
N LEU A 151 -2.85 -17.47 9.99
CA LEU A 151 -4.06 -18.28 9.91
C LEU A 151 -5.03 -17.73 8.87
N ASN A 152 -5.32 -16.42 8.91
CA ASN A 152 -6.17 -15.76 7.92
C ASN A 152 -5.63 -15.94 6.50
N SER A 153 -4.32 -15.76 6.29
CA SER A 153 -3.68 -15.88 4.97
C SER A 153 -3.78 -17.29 4.40
N ILE A 154 -3.58 -18.30 5.23
CA ILE A 154 -3.69 -19.70 4.82
C ILE A 154 -5.15 -20.07 4.54
N LEU A 155 -6.08 -19.68 5.43
CA LEU A 155 -7.50 -19.99 5.26
C LEU A 155 -8.07 -19.33 3.99
N LEU A 156 -7.69 -18.08 3.72
CA LEU A 156 -8.08 -17.40 2.50
C LEU A 156 -7.56 -18.11 1.25
N LEU A 157 -6.28 -18.48 1.23
CA LEU A 157 -5.70 -19.22 0.11
C LEU A 157 -6.40 -20.58 -0.10
N LEU A 158 -6.68 -21.32 0.97
CA LEU A 158 -7.42 -22.60 0.90
C LEU A 158 -8.85 -22.39 0.39
N GLY A 159 -9.55 -21.35 0.90
CA GLY A 159 -10.90 -21.01 0.44
C GLY A 159 -10.95 -20.68 -1.04
N ILE A 160 -9.95 -19.91 -1.54
CA ILE A 160 -9.83 -19.60 -2.96
C ILE A 160 -9.57 -20.87 -3.78
N LEU A 161 -8.66 -21.73 -3.36
CA LEU A 161 -8.37 -22.99 -4.06
C LEU A 161 -9.61 -23.93 -4.09
N MET A 162 -10.37 -24.01 -3.00
CA MET A 162 -11.64 -24.73 -2.97
C MET A 162 -12.66 -24.11 -3.94
N THR A 163 -12.80 -22.78 -3.94
CA THR A 163 -13.71 -22.08 -4.87
C THR A 163 -13.39 -22.42 -6.33
N ILE A 164 -12.11 -22.44 -6.68
CA ILE A 164 -11.66 -22.79 -8.03
C ILE A 164 -11.93 -24.26 -8.34
N HIS A 165 -11.63 -25.16 -7.41
CA HIS A 165 -11.79 -26.59 -7.61
C HIS A 165 -13.26 -26.97 -7.87
N PHE A 166 -14.21 -26.31 -7.18
CA PHE A 166 -15.64 -26.55 -7.32
C PHE A 166 -16.38 -25.58 -8.23
N ASP A 167 -15.67 -24.64 -8.85
CA ASP A 167 -16.20 -23.60 -9.74
C ASP A 167 -17.38 -22.80 -9.17
N TRP A 168 -17.22 -22.31 -7.90
CA TRP A 168 -18.27 -21.59 -7.19
C TRP A 168 -18.38 -20.10 -7.54
N GLY A 169 -17.49 -19.55 -8.35
CA GLY A 169 -17.55 -18.20 -8.89
C GLY A 169 -17.19 -17.09 -7.90
N VAL A 170 -17.50 -15.85 -8.28
CA VAL A 170 -17.06 -14.62 -7.59
C VAL A 170 -17.63 -14.47 -6.18
N ILE A 171 -18.86 -14.91 -5.92
CA ILE A 171 -19.48 -14.84 -4.59
C ILE A 171 -18.71 -15.67 -3.56
N ALA A 172 -18.26 -16.88 -3.94
CA ALA A 172 -17.50 -17.75 -3.04
C ALA A 172 -16.10 -17.21 -2.76
N ILE A 173 -15.50 -16.49 -3.69
CA ILE A 173 -14.27 -15.71 -3.42
C ILE A 173 -14.53 -14.69 -2.31
N ALA A 174 -15.59 -13.87 -2.42
CA ALA A 174 -15.92 -12.89 -1.39
C ALA A 174 -16.22 -13.56 -0.02
N ILE A 175 -16.93 -14.70 -0.02
CA ILE A 175 -17.19 -15.48 1.20
C ILE A 175 -15.86 -15.97 1.82
N SER A 176 -14.90 -16.39 1.01
CA SER A 176 -13.58 -16.84 1.51
C SER A 176 -12.85 -15.72 2.26
N TYR A 177 -12.91 -14.47 1.77
CA TYR A 177 -12.37 -13.30 2.48
C TYR A 177 -13.08 -13.05 3.80
N ALA A 178 -14.42 -13.06 3.79
CA ALA A 178 -15.23 -12.84 5.00
C ALA A 178 -15.01 -13.94 6.06
N LEU A 179 -14.95 -15.21 5.66
CA LEU A 179 -14.68 -16.32 6.56
C LEU A 179 -13.26 -16.28 7.14
N GLY A 180 -12.25 -15.92 6.33
CA GLY A 180 -10.89 -15.76 6.80
C GLY A 180 -10.81 -14.77 7.96
N PHE A 181 -11.35 -13.55 7.78
CA PHE A 181 -11.37 -12.54 8.83
C PHE A 181 -12.32 -12.88 9.99
N ALA A 182 -13.44 -13.57 9.73
CA ALA A 182 -14.33 -14.04 10.80
C ALA A 182 -13.60 -15.02 11.74
N ILE A 183 -12.88 -16.00 11.19
CA ILE A 183 -12.11 -16.98 11.98
C ILE A 183 -10.97 -16.27 12.71
N TYR A 184 -10.27 -15.33 12.06
CA TYR A 184 -9.23 -14.54 12.70
C TYR A 184 -9.79 -13.71 13.87
N CYS A 185 -10.92 -13.04 13.68
CA CYS A 185 -11.61 -12.29 14.74
C CYS A 185 -11.98 -13.19 15.93
N LEU A 186 -12.57 -14.35 15.68
CA LEU A 186 -12.92 -15.33 16.71
C LEU A 186 -11.65 -15.83 17.45
N TYR A 187 -10.58 -16.11 16.73
CA TYR A 187 -9.30 -16.49 17.32
C TYR A 187 -8.75 -15.39 18.25
N MET A 188 -8.77 -14.12 17.81
CA MET A 188 -8.31 -12.99 18.62
C MET A 188 -9.22 -12.76 19.84
N PHE A 189 -10.53 -12.86 19.68
CA PHE A 189 -11.48 -12.71 20.77
C PHE A 189 -11.36 -13.84 21.82
N PHE A 190 -11.17 -15.08 21.39
CA PHE A 190 -10.90 -16.19 22.29
C PHE A 190 -9.62 -15.98 23.10
N ASN A 191 -8.52 -15.56 22.44
CA ASN A 191 -7.27 -15.23 23.14
C ASN A 191 -7.42 -14.03 24.08
N TYR A 192 -8.27 -13.05 23.73
CA TYR A 192 -8.57 -11.93 24.61
C TYR A 192 -9.23 -12.42 25.90
N ILE A 193 -10.29 -13.23 25.83
CA ILE A 193 -11.00 -13.76 26.99
C ILE A 193 -10.07 -14.62 27.85
N SER A 194 -9.23 -15.43 27.25
CA SER A 194 -8.30 -16.30 27.97
C SER A 194 -7.16 -15.54 28.67
N THR A 195 -6.80 -14.37 28.18
CA THR A 195 -5.66 -13.59 28.71
C THR A 195 -6.11 -12.53 29.73
N PHE A 196 -7.25 -11.92 29.49
CA PHE A 196 -7.74 -10.82 30.34
C PHE A 196 -8.99 -11.22 31.12
N SER A 197 -10.16 -10.96 30.62
CA SER A 197 -11.45 -11.36 31.22
C SER A 197 -12.55 -11.16 30.18
N PHE A 198 -13.74 -11.64 30.46
CA PHE A 198 -14.89 -11.35 29.62
C PHE A 198 -15.22 -9.85 29.70
N PRO A 199 -15.35 -9.13 28.56
CA PRO A 199 -15.56 -7.68 28.57
C PRO A 199 -16.91 -7.32 29.17
N LYS A 200 -16.94 -6.28 29.98
CA LYS A 200 -18.19 -5.67 30.45
C LYS A 200 -18.63 -4.66 29.39
N PHE A 201 -19.68 -4.99 28.69
CA PHE A 201 -20.23 -4.12 27.65
C PHE A 201 -20.99 -2.96 28.31
N GLU A 202 -20.51 -1.75 28.06
CA GLU A 202 -21.10 -0.49 28.50
C GLU A 202 -21.16 0.46 27.29
N LEU A 203 -22.15 1.33 27.25
CA LEU A 203 -22.30 2.35 26.21
C LEU A 203 -22.29 3.74 26.82
N ASP A 204 -21.08 4.26 27.08
CA ASP A 204 -20.87 5.65 27.51
C ASP A 204 -20.61 6.54 26.28
N LEU A 205 -21.67 7.21 25.81
CA LEU A 205 -21.61 8.08 24.64
C LEU A 205 -20.67 9.26 24.83
N LYS A 206 -20.46 9.75 26.07
CA LYS A 206 -19.52 10.84 26.34
C LYS A 206 -18.09 10.35 26.15
N PHE A 207 -17.78 9.18 26.69
CA PHE A 207 -16.48 8.55 26.53
C PHE A 207 -16.18 8.22 25.06
N ILE A 208 -17.14 7.64 24.33
CA ILE A 208 -16.99 7.34 22.89
C ILE A 208 -16.73 8.61 22.09
N LYS A 209 -17.45 9.71 22.37
CA LYS A 209 -17.22 11.01 21.74
C LYS A 209 -15.81 11.55 22.02
N GLU A 210 -15.34 11.43 23.25
CA GLU A 210 -13.98 11.82 23.62
C GLU A 210 -12.92 11.02 22.86
N VAL A 211 -13.06 9.69 22.81
CA VAL A 211 -12.20 8.79 22.05
C VAL A 211 -12.19 9.17 20.57
N PHE A 212 -13.36 9.37 19.97
CA PHE A 212 -13.49 9.75 18.56
C PHE A 212 -12.77 11.08 18.26
N LEU A 213 -13.00 12.14 19.06
CA LEU A 213 -12.37 13.44 18.86
C LEU A 213 -10.84 13.36 18.99
N ASN A 214 -10.32 12.58 19.94
CA ASN A 214 -8.90 12.39 20.12
C ASN A 214 -8.27 11.47 19.06
N SER A 215 -9.07 10.68 18.34
CA SER A 215 -8.63 9.82 17.24
C SER A 215 -8.51 10.57 15.89
N ILE A 216 -9.15 11.74 15.75
CA ILE A 216 -9.18 12.52 14.51
C ILE A 216 -7.79 12.72 13.87
N PRO A 217 -6.74 13.12 14.60
CA PRO A 217 -5.42 13.34 14.00
C PRO A 217 -4.84 12.08 13.33
N PHE A 218 -5.11 10.90 13.92
CA PHE A 218 -4.68 9.61 13.37
C PHE A 218 -5.54 9.19 12.17
N GLY A 219 -6.86 9.45 12.27
CA GLY A 219 -7.82 9.12 11.23
C GLY A 219 -7.63 9.94 9.95
N LEU A 220 -7.35 11.23 10.05
CA LEU A 220 -7.19 12.12 8.89
C LEU A 220 -6.05 11.66 7.95
N THR A 221 -4.92 11.23 8.48
CA THR A 221 -3.81 10.75 7.67
C THR A 221 -4.21 9.50 6.89
N ASN A 222 -4.85 8.52 7.56
CA ASN A 222 -5.33 7.30 6.92
C ASN A 222 -6.46 7.58 5.92
N PHE A 223 -7.33 8.55 6.20
CA PHE A 223 -8.41 8.98 5.32
C PHE A 223 -7.88 9.40 3.94
N PHE A 224 -6.98 10.37 3.91
CA PHE A 224 -6.44 10.87 2.63
C PHE A 224 -5.58 9.84 1.90
N TYR A 225 -4.82 9.04 2.65
CA TYR A 225 -4.06 7.94 2.09
C TYR A 225 -4.97 6.91 1.39
N THR A 226 -6.03 6.47 2.06
CA THR A 226 -6.94 5.47 1.49
C THR A 226 -7.72 6.02 0.30
N ILE A 227 -8.17 7.29 0.36
CA ILE A 227 -8.79 7.95 -0.82
C ILE A 227 -7.81 7.90 -1.99
N TYR A 228 -6.59 8.36 -1.79
CA TYR A 228 -5.58 8.43 -2.85
C TYR A 228 -5.34 7.08 -3.54
N PHE A 229 -5.34 5.97 -2.79
CA PHE A 229 -5.06 4.63 -3.34
C PHE A 229 -6.30 3.83 -3.79
N SER A 230 -7.52 4.25 -3.43
CA SER A 230 -8.73 3.45 -3.68
C SER A 230 -9.76 4.15 -4.56
N ILE A 231 -9.72 5.47 -4.65
CA ILE A 231 -10.78 6.24 -5.31
C ILE A 231 -10.83 6.00 -6.82
N ASP A 232 -9.67 5.79 -7.46
CA ASP A 232 -9.55 5.51 -8.89
C ASP A 232 -10.40 4.30 -9.29
N VAL A 233 -10.31 3.22 -8.51
CA VAL A 233 -11.03 1.96 -8.74
C VAL A 233 -12.53 2.15 -8.57
N VAL A 234 -12.95 2.91 -7.56
CA VAL A 234 -14.37 3.19 -7.29
C VAL A 234 -14.96 4.07 -8.39
N MET A 235 -14.24 5.14 -8.78
CA MET A 235 -14.66 6.03 -9.86
C MET A 235 -14.72 5.30 -11.20
N LEU A 236 -13.74 4.44 -11.48
CA LEU A 236 -13.69 3.68 -12.73
C LEU A 236 -14.86 2.69 -12.82
N SER A 237 -15.16 1.95 -11.75
CA SER A 237 -16.29 1.04 -11.72
C SER A 237 -17.62 1.77 -11.93
N TYR A 238 -17.80 2.93 -11.31
CA TYR A 238 -19.02 3.72 -11.44
C TYR A 238 -19.19 4.36 -12.82
N LEU A 239 -18.11 4.92 -13.41
CA LEU A 239 -18.18 5.70 -14.63
C LEU A 239 -18.14 4.86 -15.91
N VAL A 240 -17.42 3.71 -15.86
CA VAL A 240 -17.15 2.90 -17.05
C VAL A 240 -17.56 1.43 -16.86
N GLY A 241 -17.41 0.89 -15.66
CA GLY A 241 -17.86 -0.46 -15.31
C GLY A 241 -16.74 -1.43 -14.90
N ASP A 242 -17.16 -2.64 -14.56
CA ASP A 242 -16.32 -3.63 -13.88
C ASP A 242 -15.18 -4.18 -14.76
N TYR A 243 -15.39 -4.32 -16.09
CA TYR A 243 -14.36 -4.78 -17.00
C TYR A 243 -13.13 -3.85 -17.01
N SER A 244 -13.35 -2.57 -17.18
CA SER A 244 -12.29 -1.54 -17.15
C SER A 244 -11.60 -1.48 -15.78
N THR A 245 -12.38 -1.66 -14.72
CA THR A 245 -11.87 -1.74 -13.35
C THR A 245 -10.92 -2.92 -13.16
N GLY A 246 -11.25 -4.09 -13.72
CA GLY A 246 -10.40 -5.29 -13.68
C GLY A 246 -9.07 -5.10 -14.42
N LEU A 247 -9.09 -4.47 -15.61
CA LEU A 247 -7.88 -4.14 -16.36
C LEU A 247 -6.98 -3.17 -15.61
N TYR A 248 -7.54 -2.08 -15.08
CA TYR A 248 -6.80 -1.10 -14.31
C TYR A 248 -6.17 -1.72 -13.06
N LYS A 249 -6.97 -2.47 -12.29
CA LYS A 249 -6.50 -3.06 -11.04
C LYS A 249 -5.41 -4.12 -11.26
N SER A 250 -5.51 -4.92 -12.33
CA SER A 250 -4.47 -5.88 -12.69
C SER A 250 -3.15 -5.18 -13.03
N ALA A 251 -3.21 -4.07 -13.78
CA ALA A 251 -2.05 -3.22 -14.06
C ALA A 251 -1.47 -2.60 -12.78
N TYR A 252 -2.33 -2.02 -11.95
CA TYR A 252 -1.94 -1.38 -10.69
C TYR A 252 -1.27 -2.35 -9.72
N ASN A 253 -1.70 -3.61 -9.64
CA ASN A 253 -1.09 -4.61 -8.78
C ASN A 253 0.34 -4.96 -9.18
N ILE A 254 0.68 -4.91 -10.48
CA ILE A 254 2.08 -5.05 -10.94
C ILE A 254 2.92 -3.90 -10.37
N ILE A 255 2.39 -2.68 -10.42
CA ILE A 255 3.06 -1.48 -9.90
C ILE A 255 3.19 -1.53 -8.39
N TYR A 256 2.17 -2.05 -7.68
CA TYR A 256 2.16 -2.15 -6.22
C TYR A 256 3.30 -3.01 -5.66
N VAL A 257 3.81 -3.97 -6.43
CA VAL A 257 4.99 -4.75 -6.01
C VAL A 257 6.19 -3.84 -5.73
N PHE A 258 6.38 -2.80 -6.54
CA PHE A 258 7.49 -1.85 -6.35
C PHE A 258 7.34 -1.01 -5.09
N THR A 259 6.10 -0.70 -4.68
CA THR A 259 5.86 0.05 -3.42
C THR A 259 6.34 -0.71 -2.20
N THR A 260 6.28 -2.04 -2.22
CA THR A 260 6.76 -2.89 -1.12
C THR A 260 8.27 -2.72 -0.92
N PHE A 261 9.06 -2.66 -2.00
CA PHE A 261 10.50 -2.39 -1.91
C PHE A 261 10.78 -1.04 -1.27
N PHE A 262 9.99 -0.02 -1.63
CA PHE A 262 10.15 1.31 -1.04
C PHE A 262 9.85 1.31 0.47
N VAL A 263 8.81 0.60 0.94
CA VAL A 263 8.47 0.50 2.36
C VAL A 263 9.63 -0.11 3.17
N VAL A 264 10.25 -1.18 2.65
CA VAL A 264 11.43 -1.79 3.27
C VAL A 264 12.59 -0.78 3.33
N TYR A 265 12.88 -0.09 2.24
CA TYR A 265 13.89 0.95 2.20
C TYR A 265 13.62 2.06 3.24
N GLN A 266 12.40 2.56 3.30
CA GLN A 266 11.99 3.62 4.22
C GLN A 266 12.17 3.21 5.69
N SER A 267 11.88 1.95 6.03
CA SER A 267 12.03 1.44 7.41
C SER A 267 13.47 1.50 7.92
N VAL A 268 14.44 1.41 7.02
CA VAL A 268 15.88 1.49 7.33
C VAL A 268 16.37 2.93 7.32
N ILE A 269 15.99 3.72 6.31
CA ILE A 269 16.58 5.05 6.12
C ILE A 269 15.97 6.13 7.06
N PHE A 270 14.70 5.98 7.45
CA PHE A 270 14.04 6.97 8.32
C PHE A 270 14.72 7.14 9.69
N PRO A 271 15.07 6.07 10.45
CA PRO A 271 15.82 6.22 11.70
C PRO A 271 17.19 6.87 11.50
N ILE A 272 17.89 6.55 10.40
CA ILE A 272 19.20 7.12 10.07
C ILE A 272 19.08 8.62 9.82
N MET A 273 18.12 9.05 8.99
CA MET A 273 17.88 10.47 8.74
C MET A 273 17.45 11.22 10.01
N SER A 274 16.62 10.61 10.85
CA SER A 274 16.20 11.20 12.13
C SER A 274 17.37 11.36 13.12
N LYS A 275 18.36 10.46 13.09
CA LYS A 275 19.61 10.56 13.84
C LYS A 275 20.46 11.71 13.31
N PHE A 276 20.69 11.75 12.00
CA PHE A 276 21.51 12.78 11.37
C PHE A 276 20.91 14.19 11.50
N PHE A 277 19.59 14.32 11.57
CA PHE A 277 18.95 15.60 11.88
C PHE A 277 19.44 16.22 13.17
N LYS A 278 19.73 15.38 14.19
CA LYS A 278 20.23 15.83 15.50
C LYS A 278 21.75 16.03 15.53
N GLU A 279 22.50 15.26 14.72
CA GLU A 279 23.96 15.19 14.78
C GLU A 279 24.66 16.09 13.75
N SER A 280 24.15 16.12 12.50
CA SER A 280 24.80 16.87 11.42
C SER A 280 23.85 17.16 10.26
N GLN A 281 23.61 18.44 10.01
CA GLN A 281 22.81 18.89 8.87
C GLN A 281 23.38 18.44 7.52
N ASN A 282 24.71 18.40 7.41
CA ASN A 282 25.40 17.98 6.18
C ASN A 282 25.19 16.49 5.91
N LEU A 283 25.31 15.62 6.94
CA LEU A 283 25.06 14.19 6.79
C LEU A 283 23.60 13.89 6.42
N LEU A 284 22.65 14.64 6.97
CA LEU A 284 21.25 14.50 6.60
C LEU A 284 21.00 14.84 5.13
N LYS A 285 21.59 15.96 4.65
CA LYS A 285 21.49 16.36 3.25
C LYS A 285 22.11 15.33 2.32
N ILE A 286 23.32 14.86 2.61
CA ILE A 286 24.01 13.81 1.84
C ILE A 286 23.17 12.53 1.83
N SER A 287 22.62 12.10 2.97
CA SER A 287 21.74 10.93 3.03
C SER A 287 20.54 11.03 2.14
N PHE A 288 19.90 12.21 2.06
CA PHE A 288 18.78 12.45 1.14
C PHE A 288 19.22 12.37 -0.32
N GLU A 289 20.33 13.02 -0.68
CA GLU A 289 20.84 13.05 -2.06
C GLU A 289 21.26 11.65 -2.54
N LEU A 290 21.95 10.89 -1.70
CA LEU A 290 22.30 9.50 -1.99
C LEU A 290 21.08 8.60 -2.10
N SER A 291 20.06 8.83 -1.24
CA SER A 291 18.78 8.12 -1.32
C SER A 291 18.13 8.30 -2.68
N VAL A 292 17.97 9.54 -3.14
CA VAL A 292 17.38 9.84 -4.45
C VAL A 292 18.23 9.22 -5.58
N LYS A 293 19.56 9.35 -5.52
CA LYS A 293 20.50 8.80 -6.52
C LYS A 293 20.35 7.27 -6.64
N TYR A 294 20.45 6.54 -5.53
CA TYR A 294 20.42 5.08 -5.57
C TYR A 294 19.04 4.51 -5.89
N LEU A 295 17.98 5.15 -5.40
CA LEU A 295 16.63 4.75 -5.76
C LEU A 295 16.38 4.93 -7.26
N LEU A 296 16.79 6.05 -7.85
CA LEU A 296 16.67 6.28 -9.29
C LEU A 296 17.57 5.33 -10.10
N LEU A 297 18.78 5.04 -9.62
CA LEU A 297 19.68 4.09 -10.26
C LEU A 297 19.06 2.71 -10.44
N ILE A 298 18.26 2.26 -9.47
CA ILE A 298 17.60 0.95 -9.52
C ILE A 298 16.28 1.03 -10.32
N ILE A 299 15.46 2.05 -10.07
CA ILE A 299 14.09 2.07 -10.57
C ILE A 299 13.99 2.46 -12.04
N LEU A 300 14.90 3.27 -12.56
CA LEU A 300 14.87 3.69 -13.97
C LEU A 300 14.99 2.51 -14.95
N PRO A 301 15.99 1.61 -14.86
CA PRO A 301 16.08 0.47 -15.76
C PRO A 301 14.93 -0.52 -15.57
N LEU A 302 14.44 -0.71 -14.34
CA LEU A 302 13.29 -1.55 -14.07
C LEU A 302 12.03 -0.99 -14.71
N SER A 303 11.78 0.32 -14.60
CA SER A 303 10.63 0.97 -15.22
C SER A 303 10.68 0.87 -16.75
N ILE A 304 11.84 1.07 -17.36
CA ILE A 304 12.03 0.92 -18.80
C ILE A 304 11.81 -0.54 -19.22
N GLY A 305 12.37 -1.48 -18.48
CA GLY A 305 12.17 -2.91 -18.76
C GLY A 305 10.68 -3.30 -18.72
N VAL A 306 9.95 -2.89 -17.68
CA VAL A 306 8.51 -3.14 -17.58
C VAL A 306 7.73 -2.44 -18.70
N PHE A 307 8.11 -1.22 -19.10
CA PHE A 307 7.47 -0.49 -20.18
C PHE A 307 7.54 -1.25 -21.51
N PHE A 308 8.73 -1.73 -21.92
CA PHE A 308 8.91 -2.44 -23.18
C PHE A 308 8.32 -3.86 -23.15
N TYR A 309 8.36 -4.53 -22.00
CA TYR A 309 7.87 -5.89 -21.84
C TYR A 309 6.52 -5.98 -21.11
N ALA A 310 5.73 -4.89 -21.09
CA ALA A 310 4.42 -4.87 -20.42
C ALA A 310 3.47 -5.96 -20.92
N GLY A 311 3.38 -6.16 -22.25
CA GLY A 311 2.53 -7.19 -22.84
C GLY A 311 2.92 -8.62 -22.41
N PRO A 312 4.16 -9.07 -22.67
CA PRO A 312 4.66 -10.36 -22.17
C PRO A 312 4.50 -10.54 -20.67
N LEU A 313 4.75 -9.48 -19.86
CA LEU A 313 4.62 -9.52 -18.41
C LEU A 313 3.16 -9.73 -17.96
N VAL A 314 2.22 -8.98 -18.53
CA VAL A 314 0.78 -9.12 -18.25
C VAL A 314 0.30 -10.52 -18.60
N ASN A 315 0.69 -11.03 -19.80
CA ASN A 315 0.29 -12.36 -20.23
C ASN A 315 0.90 -13.47 -19.35
N LEU A 316 2.12 -13.29 -18.89
CA LEU A 316 2.77 -14.21 -17.97
C LEU A 316 2.06 -14.26 -16.61
N ILE A 317 1.69 -13.10 -16.07
CA ILE A 317 1.08 -12.99 -14.71
C ILE A 317 -0.41 -13.35 -14.76
N TYR A 318 -1.18 -12.77 -15.69
CA TYR A 318 -2.65 -12.82 -15.68
C TYR A 318 -3.27 -13.62 -16.83
N SER A 319 -2.53 -14.06 -17.81
CA SER A 319 -2.99 -14.67 -19.06
C SER A 319 -3.43 -13.66 -20.13
N ASN A 320 -3.68 -14.19 -21.37
CA ASN A 320 -4.06 -13.38 -22.53
C ASN A 320 -5.38 -12.60 -22.39
N GLN A 321 -6.27 -13.00 -21.47
CA GLN A 321 -7.52 -12.27 -21.20
C GLN A 321 -7.26 -10.83 -20.72
N TYR A 322 -6.11 -10.58 -20.10
CA TYR A 322 -5.70 -9.28 -19.59
C TYR A 322 -4.77 -8.50 -20.53
N SER A 323 -4.61 -8.92 -21.79
CA SER A 323 -3.66 -8.30 -22.72
C SER A 323 -3.82 -6.78 -22.86
N LEU A 324 -5.06 -6.27 -22.77
CA LEU A 324 -5.35 -4.84 -22.80
C LEU A 324 -4.82 -4.09 -21.57
N ALA A 325 -4.53 -4.76 -20.46
CA ALA A 325 -3.91 -4.16 -19.29
C ALA A 325 -2.43 -3.76 -19.52
N SER A 326 -1.84 -4.19 -20.65
CA SER A 326 -0.46 -3.79 -21.00
C SER A 326 -0.30 -2.27 -21.16
N VAL A 327 -1.29 -1.59 -21.73
CA VAL A 327 -1.24 -0.14 -21.92
C VAL A 327 -1.25 0.61 -20.57
N PRO A 328 -2.22 0.36 -19.65
CA PRO A 328 -2.16 0.99 -18.32
C PRO A 328 -0.91 0.60 -17.53
N VAL A 329 -0.31 -0.61 -17.70
CA VAL A 329 1.00 -0.93 -17.11
C VAL A 329 2.08 0.01 -17.64
N GLN A 330 2.13 0.23 -18.97
CA GLN A 330 3.08 1.14 -19.61
C GLN A 330 2.94 2.58 -19.10
N ILE A 331 1.72 3.02 -18.82
CA ILE A 331 1.47 4.36 -18.26
C ILE A 331 1.87 4.39 -16.77
N LEU A 332 1.33 3.47 -15.98
CA LEU A 332 1.49 3.45 -14.53
C LEU A 332 2.93 3.20 -14.08
N ILE A 333 3.75 2.51 -14.88
CA ILE A 333 5.14 2.23 -14.45
C ILE A 333 5.94 3.51 -14.21
N TRP A 334 5.62 4.61 -14.88
CA TRP A 334 6.25 5.90 -14.67
C TRP A 334 5.93 6.51 -13.31
N THR A 335 4.80 6.13 -12.68
CA THR A 335 4.48 6.56 -11.30
C THR A 335 5.53 6.09 -10.31
N VAL A 336 6.15 4.93 -10.54
CA VAL A 336 7.11 4.34 -9.60
C VAL A 336 8.34 5.22 -9.42
N ILE A 337 8.80 5.87 -10.49
CA ILE A 337 9.93 6.80 -10.44
C ILE A 337 9.62 7.97 -9.50
N PHE A 338 8.46 8.60 -9.69
CA PHE A 338 8.03 9.71 -8.84
C PHE A 338 7.75 9.25 -7.40
N LEU A 339 7.10 8.10 -7.22
CA LEU A 339 6.81 7.52 -5.91
C LEU A 339 8.09 7.31 -5.08
N PHE A 340 9.16 6.84 -5.68
CA PHE A 340 10.45 6.63 -4.98
C PHE A 340 11.10 7.96 -4.60
N VAL A 341 11.07 8.96 -5.50
CA VAL A 341 11.56 10.31 -5.21
C VAL A 341 10.71 10.99 -4.14
N ASN A 342 9.38 10.92 -4.26
CA ASN A 342 8.42 11.48 -3.30
C ASN A 342 8.57 10.84 -1.93
N GLY A 343 8.79 9.52 -1.90
CA GLY A 343 9.00 8.77 -0.67
C GLY A 343 10.29 9.18 0.04
N ALA A 344 11.43 9.30 -0.67
CA ALA A 344 12.67 9.78 -0.07
C ALA A 344 12.53 11.22 0.46
N ALA A 345 11.86 12.09 -0.30
CA ALA A 345 11.59 13.48 0.08
C ALA A 345 10.63 13.59 1.28
N SER A 346 9.58 12.75 1.33
CA SER A 346 8.67 12.65 2.49
C SER A 346 9.42 12.17 3.72
N THR A 347 10.33 11.20 3.57
CA THR A 347 11.15 10.69 4.67
C THR A 347 12.04 11.77 5.25
N LEU A 348 12.67 12.60 4.40
CA LEU A 348 13.44 13.78 4.85
C LEU A 348 12.55 14.76 5.62
N LEU A 349 11.39 15.15 5.06
CA LEU A 349 10.49 16.12 5.71
C LEU A 349 9.97 15.60 7.05
N ASN A 350 9.64 14.32 7.15
CA ASN A 350 9.24 13.68 8.40
C ASN A 350 10.39 13.65 9.42
N ALA A 351 11.61 13.37 8.98
CA ALA A 351 12.79 13.37 9.87
C ALA A 351 13.08 14.76 10.47
N ILE A 352 12.72 15.85 9.76
CA ILE A 352 12.87 17.24 10.25
C ILE A 352 11.56 17.81 10.87
N SER A 353 10.64 16.94 11.31
CA SER A 353 9.37 17.28 11.97
C SER A 353 8.45 18.19 11.12
N LYS A 354 8.38 17.93 9.79
CA LYS A 354 7.48 18.61 8.86
C LYS A 354 6.38 17.70 8.32
N GLU A 355 5.90 16.75 9.12
CA GLU A 355 4.86 15.78 8.76
C GLU A 355 3.56 16.45 8.31
N ALA A 356 3.19 17.57 8.96
CA ALA A 356 2.02 18.35 8.59
C ALA A 356 2.10 18.91 7.15
N THR A 357 3.31 19.23 6.68
CA THR A 357 3.53 19.68 5.29
C THR A 357 3.32 18.52 4.33
N VAL A 358 3.88 17.36 4.64
CA VAL A 358 3.69 16.13 3.85
C VAL A 358 2.20 15.80 3.75
N THR A 359 1.49 15.79 4.86
CA THR A 359 0.03 15.54 4.87
C THR A 359 -0.74 16.51 3.98
N LYS A 360 -0.45 17.83 4.06
CA LYS A 360 -1.10 18.83 3.20
C LYS A 360 -0.85 18.59 1.71
N ILE A 361 0.35 18.16 1.34
CA ILE A 361 0.71 17.84 -0.05
C ILE A 361 -0.11 16.64 -0.54
N TYR A 362 -0.20 15.56 0.25
CA TYR A 362 -1.00 14.39 -0.12
C TYR A 362 -2.50 14.68 -0.16
N ILE A 363 -3.02 15.59 0.69
CA ILE A 363 -4.40 16.09 0.59
C ILE A 363 -4.63 16.79 -0.76
N ALA A 364 -3.74 17.72 -1.12
CA ALA A 364 -3.84 18.43 -2.39
C ALA A 364 -3.77 17.48 -3.59
N ALA A 365 -2.90 16.47 -3.52
CA ALA A 365 -2.77 15.45 -4.55
C ALA A 365 -4.03 14.56 -4.65
N ALA A 366 -4.62 14.15 -3.53
CA ALA A 366 -5.86 13.36 -3.53
C ALA A 366 -7.02 14.13 -4.17
N VAL A 367 -7.19 15.42 -3.84
CA VAL A 367 -8.20 16.28 -4.48
C VAL A 367 -7.93 16.43 -5.98
N PHE A 368 -6.68 16.68 -6.37
CA PHE A 368 -6.28 16.80 -7.76
C PHE A 368 -6.52 15.49 -8.54
N ASN A 369 -6.20 14.34 -7.95
CA ASN A 369 -6.45 13.03 -8.53
C ASN A 369 -7.94 12.78 -8.79
N VAL A 370 -8.82 13.09 -7.83
CA VAL A 370 -10.28 12.97 -8.01
C VAL A 370 -10.77 13.87 -9.15
N ILE A 371 -10.30 15.11 -9.24
CA ILE A 371 -10.66 16.04 -10.32
C ILE A 371 -10.18 15.48 -11.67
N LEU A 372 -8.93 15.03 -11.76
CA LEU A 372 -8.40 14.45 -13.00
C LEU A 372 -9.15 13.19 -13.40
N ASN A 373 -9.44 12.29 -12.47
CA ASN A 373 -10.23 11.10 -12.74
C ASN A 373 -11.62 11.42 -13.28
N SER A 374 -12.28 12.42 -12.72
CA SER A 374 -13.61 12.88 -13.20
C SER A 374 -13.59 13.36 -14.66
N ILE A 375 -12.43 13.84 -15.13
CA ILE A 375 -12.25 14.33 -16.51
C ILE A 375 -11.71 13.23 -17.42
N LEU A 376 -10.65 12.53 -16.98
CA LEU A 376 -9.89 11.64 -17.84
C LEU A 376 -10.50 10.23 -17.96
N ILE A 377 -11.20 9.72 -16.93
CA ILE A 377 -11.86 8.42 -17.02
C ILE A 377 -12.96 8.42 -18.11
N PRO A 378 -13.88 9.41 -18.20
CA PRO A 378 -14.86 9.44 -19.28
C PRO A 378 -14.25 9.57 -20.68
N LEU A 379 -13.05 10.14 -20.81
CA LEU A 379 -12.38 10.37 -22.09
C LEU A 379 -11.51 9.20 -22.54
N PHE A 380 -10.83 8.53 -21.62
CA PHE A 380 -9.76 7.56 -21.88
C PHE A 380 -9.93 6.25 -21.13
N ASP A 381 -11.08 6.05 -20.46
CA ASP A 381 -11.38 4.81 -19.72
C ASP A 381 -10.31 4.52 -18.65
N TYR A 382 -9.94 3.24 -18.45
CA TYR A 382 -8.91 2.81 -17.51
C TYR A 382 -7.52 3.45 -17.76
N ASN A 383 -7.22 3.85 -19.00
CA ASN A 383 -6.00 4.61 -19.31
C ASN A 383 -6.08 6.03 -18.73
N GLY A 384 -7.28 6.62 -18.66
CA GLY A 384 -7.51 7.91 -18.04
C GLY A 384 -7.17 7.90 -16.54
N ALA A 385 -7.58 6.85 -15.82
CA ALA A 385 -7.20 6.65 -14.42
C ALA A 385 -5.67 6.50 -14.26
N ALA A 386 -5.03 5.74 -15.15
CA ALA A 386 -3.58 5.58 -15.14
C ALA A 386 -2.84 6.92 -15.36
N ILE A 387 -3.30 7.74 -16.30
CA ILE A 387 -2.73 9.07 -16.56
C ILE A 387 -2.96 9.99 -15.35
N ALA A 388 -4.16 9.98 -14.74
CA ALA A 388 -4.46 10.79 -13.56
C ALA A 388 -3.52 10.46 -12.40
N THR A 389 -3.22 9.17 -12.18
CA THR A 389 -2.28 8.71 -11.15
C THR A 389 -0.86 9.23 -11.43
N VAL A 390 -0.34 9.12 -12.66
CA VAL A 390 0.98 9.66 -13.04
C VAL A 390 1.06 11.17 -12.81
N LEU A 391 0.06 11.92 -13.26
CA LEU A 391 0.03 13.38 -13.10
C LEU A 391 -0.07 13.79 -11.62
N SER A 392 -0.75 13.01 -10.80
CA SER A 392 -0.84 13.24 -9.36
C SER A 392 0.51 13.03 -8.67
N GLU A 393 1.27 12.00 -9.04
CA GLU A 393 2.62 11.77 -8.53
C GLU A 393 3.60 12.89 -8.96
N ILE A 394 3.47 13.39 -10.19
CA ILE A 394 4.24 14.56 -10.66
C ILE A 394 3.91 15.78 -9.81
N LEU A 395 2.62 16.04 -9.53
CA LEU A 395 2.22 17.15 -8.66
C LEU A 395 2.82 17.02 -7.26
N ILE A 396 2.78 15.82 -6.66
CA ILE A 396 3.41 15.56 -5.37
C ILE A 396 4.91 15.90 -5.44
N THR A 397 5.61 15.46 -6.50
CA THR A 397 7.04 15.74 -6.68
C THR A 397 7.31 17.24 -6.72
N ILE A 398 6.52 18.00 -7.46
CA ILE A 398 6.66 19.46 -7.57
C ILE A 398 6.46 20.12 -6.20
N LEU A 399 5.38 19.76 -5.50
CA LEU A 399 5.02 20.36 -4.21
C LEU A 399 6.03 19.99 -3.11
N ILE A 400 6.47 18.74 -3.06
CA ILE A 400 7.38 18.26 -2.03
C ILE A 400 8.80 18.81 -2.23
N MET A 401 9.28 18.91 -3.48
CA MET A 401 10.55 19.56 -3.80
C MET A 401 10.50 21.05 -3.47
N ASN A 402 9.41 21.75 -3.79
CA ASN A 402 9.24 23.14 -3.39
C ASN A 402 9.27 23.30 -1.85
N ALA A 403 8.70 22.35 -1.09
CA ALA A 403 8.80 22.35 0.37
C ALA A 403 10.25 22.14 0.85
N ILE A 404 11.02 21.26 0.22
CA ILE A 404 12.44 21.01 0.55
C ILE A 404 13.30 22.23 0.21
N PHE A 405 13.08 22.88 -0.94
CA PHE A 405 13.83 24.10 -1.32
C PHE A 405 13.68 25.26 -0.33
N LYS A 406 12.60 25.24 0.49
CA LYS A 406 12.39 26.21 1.58
C LYS A 406 13.07 25.78 2.88
N THR A 407 13.88 24.72 2.89
CA THR A 407 14.65 24.23 4.04
C THR A 407 16.15 24.43 3.81
N ASN A 408 16.94 24.17 4.84
CA ASN A 408 18.40 24.16 4.75
C ASN A 408 18.95 22.90 4.03
N TYR A 409 18.05 21.94 3.67
CA TYR A 409 18.41 20.65 3.07
C TYR A 409 18.14 20.61 1.56
N LYS A 410 18.10 21.79 0.93
CA LYS A 410 17.97 21.88 -0.55
C LYS A 410 19.10 21.10 -1.24
N PRO A 411 18.77 20.27 -2.23
CA PRO A 411 19.77 19.47 -2.94
C PRO A 411 20.77 20.35 -3.70
N ASP A 412 21.99 19.85 -3.81
CA ASP A 412 23.06 20.52 -4.57
C ASP A 412 22.91 20.31 -6.07
N ILE A 413 23.58 21.17 -6.84
CA ILE A 413 23.66 21.05 -8.31
C ILE A 413 24.25 19.69 -8.72
N ASN A 414 25.07 19.06 -7.86
CA ASN A 414 25.67 17.77 -8.11
C ASN A 414 24.62 16.65 -8.16
N LEU A 415 23.57 16.70 -7.33
CA LEU A 415 22.45 15.76 -7.44
C LEU A 415 21.78 15.86 -8.81
N LEU A 416 21.52 17.09 -9.29
CA LEU A 416 20.92 17.30 -10.61
C LEU A 416 21.80 16.74 -11.73
N LYS A 417 23.12 16.97 -11.65
CA LYS A 417 24.09 16.39 -12.60
C LYS A 417 24.06 14.86 -12.57
N ASN A 418 23.98 14.26 -11.40
CA ASN A 418 23.90 12.80 -11.25
C ASN A 418 22.58 12.26 -11.80
N ILE A 419 21.45 12.93 -11.54
CA ILE A 419 20.16 12.57 -12.13
C ILE A 419 20.21 12.65 -13.66
N LEU A 420 20.80 13.70 -14.24
CA LEU A 420 20.95 13.83 -15.68
C LEU A 420 21.79 12.69 -16.28
N LYS A 421 22.90 12.30 -15.64
CA LYS A 421 23.72 11.15 -16.08
C LYS A 421 22.91 9.85 -16.03
N LEU A 422 22.15 9.63 -14.96
CA LEU A 422 21.26 8.46 -14.84
C LEU A 422 20.18 8.45 -15.93
N LEU A 423 19.57 9.61 -16.23
CA LEU A 423 18.58 9.72 -17.30
C LEU A 423 19.19 9.46 -18.69
N ILE A 424 20.41 9.95 -18.96
CA ILE A 424 21.13 9.65 -20.21
C ILE A 424 21.40 8.15 -20.32
N SER A 425 21.88 7.51 -19.23
CA SER A 425 22.07 6.06 -19.19
C SER A 425 20.78 5.30 -19.43
N ALA A 426 19.68 5.76 -18.82
CA ALA A 426 18.35 5.17 -18.96
C ALA A 426 17.80 5.33 -20.38
N LEU A 427 17.98 6.49 -21.02
CA LEU A 427 17.59 6.71 -22.43
C LEU A 427 18.43 5.85 -23.39
N GLY A 428 19.75 5.77 -23.20
CA GLY A 428 20.60 4.87 -23.96
C GLY A 428 20.18 3.41 -23.81
N PHE A 429 19.84 3.01 -22.60
CA PHE A 429 19.30 1.69 -22.30
C PHE A 429 17.96 1.44 -23.00
N ALA A 430 17.01 2.38 -22.96
CA ALA A 430 15.74 2.30 -23.66
C ALA A 430 15.89 2.12 -25.17
N CYS A 431 16.78 2.92 -25.79
CA CYS A 431 17.10 2.78 -27.21
C CYS A 431 17.64 1.39 -27.54
N LEU A 432 18.59 0.88 -26.77
CA LEU A 432 19.20 -0.43 -27.02
C LEU A 432 18.21 -1.57 -26.84
N ILE A 433 17.38 -1.56 -25.80
CA ILE A 433 16.34 -2.57 -25.60
C ILE A 433 15.33 -2.59 -26.76
N ASN A 434 14.94 -1.43 -27.27
CA ASN A 434 14.00 -1.34 -28.38
C ASN A 434 14.55 -1.98 -29.66
N PHE A 435 15.88 -1.92 -29.87
CA PHE A 435 16.53 -2.54 -31.04
C PHE A 435 16.78 -4.05 -30.88
N LEU A 436 16.89 -4.57 -29.66
CA LEU A 436 17.28 -5.96 -29.42
C LEU A 436 16.23 -6.98 -29.88
N ASN A 437 14.94 -6.62 -29.88
CA ASN A 437 13.82 -7.47 -30.28
C ASN A 437 13.93 -8.95 -29.84
N VAL A 438 14.40 -9.16 -28.61
CA VAL A 438 14.61 -10.49 -28.02
C VAL A 438 13.50 -10.81 -27.01
N SER A 439 13.32 -12.10 -26.71
CA SER A 439 12.37 -12.54 -25.71
C SER A 439 12.69 -11.93 -24.32
N MET A 440 11.68 -11.70 -23.49
CA MET A 440 11.80 -11.12 -22.16
C MET A 440 12.88 -11.82 -21.31
N TRP A 441 12.98 -13.14 -21.38
CA TRP A 441 13.94 -13.93 -20.60
C TRP A 441 15.40 -13.68 -20.99
N LEU A 442 15.68 -13.48 -22.26
CA LEU A 442 17.01 -13.10 -22.73
C LEU A 442 17.28 -11.60 -22.53
N ALA A 443 16.24 -10.79 -22.60
CA ALA A 443 16.37 -9.34 -22.39
C ALA A 443 16.86 -9.00 -20.99
N ILE A 444 16.39 -9.68 -19.93
CA ILE A 444 16.72 -9.36 -18.55
C ILE A 444 18.26 -9.37 -18.31
N PRO A 445 19.00 -10.47 -18.54
CA PRO A 445 20.44 -10.47 -18.28
C PRO A 445 21.21 -9.51 -19.21
N ILE A 446 20.80 -9.41 -20.48
CA ILE A 446 21.42 -8.47 -21.44
C ILE A 446 21.18 -7.03 -20.98
N ALA A 447 19.98 -6.72 -20.54
CA ALA A 447 19.59 -5.41 -20.02
C ALA A 447 20.44 -4.97 -18.82
N ILE A 448 20.66 -5.87 -17.87
CA ILE A 448 21.50 -5.61 -16.69
C ILE A 448 22.93 -5.24 -17.14
N ILE A 449 23.52 -6.04 -18.03
CA ILE A 449 24.88 -5.82 -18.53
C ILE A 449 24.97 -4.47 -19.26
N ILE A 450 24.05 -4.21 -20.18
CA ILE A 450 24.02 -2.95 -20.95
C ILE A 450 23.91 -1.75 -19.99
N TYR A 451 22.99 -1.82 -19.04
CA TYR A 451 22.79 -0.71 -18.11
C TYR A 451 24.03 -0.46 -17.25
N LEU A 452 24.67 -1.50 -16.72
CA LEU A 452 25.91 -1.38 -15.97
C LEU A 452 27.04 -0.74 -16.80
N VAL A 453 27.19 -1.13 -18.06
CA VAL A 453 28.16 -0.53 -18.99
C VAL A 453 27.85 0.96 -19.20
N LEU A 454 26.58 1.32 -19.41
CA LEU A 454 26.16 2.71 -19.60
C LEU A 454 26.42 3.55 -18.33
N LEU A 455 26.20 3.00 -17.14
CA LEU A 455 26.52 3.69 -15.87
C LEU A 455 28.02 3.99 -15.73
N VAL A 456 28.88 3.09 -16.18
CA VAL A 456 30.34 3.30 -16.19
C VAL A 456 30.72 4.35 -17.22
N LEU A 457 30.20 4.28 -18.45
CA LEU A 457 30.48 5.21 -19.54
C LEU A 457 30.07 6.66 -19.22
N THR A 458 28.89 6.83 -18.58
CA THR A 458 28.39 8.16 -18.17
C THR A 458 29.02 8.66 -16.87
N ARG A 459 29.84 7.85 -16.22
CA ARG A 459 30.41 8.15 -14.89
C ARG A 459 29.30 8.48 -13.87
N SER A 460 28.21 7.72 -13.92
CA SER A 460 27.12 7.85 -12.96
C SER A 460 27.48 7.22 -11.61
N ILE A 461 28.41 6.26 -11.60
CA ILE A 461 29.02 5.67 -10.41
C ILE A 461 30.35 6.41 -10.22
N ASP A 462 30.45 7.19 -9.14
CA ASP A 462 31.65 7.93 -8.78
C ASP A 462 32.55 7.13 -7.82
N ASP A 463 33.69 7.72 -7.42
CA ASP A 463 34.65 7.03 -6.55
C ASP A 463 34.11 6.86 -5.11
N GLU A 464 33.19 7.74 -4.66
CA GLU A 464 32.51 7.62 -3.38
C GLU A 464 31.58 6.39 -3.40
N ASP A 465 30.84 6.17 -4.49
CA ASP A 465 30.00 4.97 -4.65
C ASP A 465 30.82 3.69 -4.62
N LYS A 466 31.99 3.67 -5.29
CA LYS A 466 32.90 2.52 -5.29
C LYS A 466 33.42 2.21 -3.88
N TYR A 467 33.72 3.26 -3.10
CA TYR A 467 34.11 3.09 -1.71
C TYR A 467 32.99 2.48 -0.86
N VAL A 468 31.75 2.98 -1.00
CA VAL A 468 30.58 2.46 -0.31
C VAL A 468 30.35 0.99 -0.68
N ILE A 469 30.34 0.65 -1.97
CA ILE A 469 30.19 -0.72 -2.46
C ILE A 469 31.30 -1.62 -1.88
N LYS A 470 32.55 -1.19 -1.94
CA LYS A 470 33.67 -1.96 -1.41
C LYS A 470 33.56 -2.19 0.09
N SER A 471 33.07 -1.22 0.86
CA SER A 471 32.90 -1.36 2.30
C SER A 471 31.81 -2.39 2.68
N ILE A 472 30.78 -2.56 1.83
CA ILE A 472 29.71 -3.55 2.04
C ILE A 472 30.21 -4.99 1.83
N PHE A 473 31.13 -5.19 0.87
CA PHE A 473 31.68 -6.53 0.55
C PHE A 473 32.99 -6.86 1.26
N SER A 474 33.55 -5.93 2.05
CA SER A 474 34.80 -6.14 2.80
C SER A 474 34.59 -6.50 4.27
N ASN A 475 33.36 -6.60 4.72
CA ASN A 475 32.91 -7.15 6.00
C ASN A 475 32.25 -8.52 5.74
#